data_d0e57f8a5f2b43905bdd0ccc0c597d30
#
_entry.id   d0e57f8a5f2b43905bdd0ccc0c597d30
#
_cell.length_a   1.000
_cell.length_b   1.000
_cell.length_c   1.000
_cell.angle_alpha   90.00
_cell.angle_beta   90.00
_cell.angle_gamma   90.00
#
_symmetry.space_group_name_H-M   'P 1'
#
loop_
_entity.id
_entity.type
_entity.pdbx_description
1 polymer ?
#
loop_
_entity_poly.entity_id
_entity_poly.type
_entity_poly.pdbx_seq_one_letter_code
_entity_poly.pdbx_strand_id
1 'polypeptide(L)'
;MVKAIIGYDIMPGVTVEEYESWLRQIHIPDLSRIPGLRCVVLNTVKGVVQGTTTFYRISELHFDNMDAFREAMRWRENNPVPEERSPKGRTDFKFYVVCETEEFFFDK
;
A
#
# COMPACT_ATOMS: atom_id res chain seq x y z
N MET A 1 2.31 15.35 -7.61
CA MET A 1 2.52 14.03 -6.99
C MET A 1 1.23 13.24 -7.00
N VAL A 2 1.35 11.95 -7.22
CA VAL A 2 0.22 11.03 -7.23
C VAL A 2 0.46 9.95 -6.18
N LYS A 3 -0.59 9.58 -5.47
CA LYS A 3 -0.54 8.50 -4.47
C LYS A 3 -1.57 7.44 -4.78
N ALA A 4 -1.14 6.18 -4.76
CA ALA A 4 -2.08 5.07 -4.65
C ALA A 4 -2.34 4.86 -3.16
N ILE A 5 -3.60 4.84 -2.76
CA ILE A 5 -4.00 4.72 -1.36
C ILE A 5 -4.82 3.45 -1.20
N ILE A 6 -4.37 2.60 -0.29
CA ILE A 6 -4.88 1.24 -0.14
C ILE A 6 -5.27 1.01 1.31
N GLY A 7 -6.57 0.77 1.52
CA GLY A 7 -7.07 0.40 2.86
C GLY A 7 -7.26 -1.11 2.95
N TYR A 8 -6.81 -1.71 4.05
CA TYR A 8 -6.88 -3.16 4.18
C TYR A 8 -6.87 -3.64 5.62
N ASP A 9 -7.34 -4.88 5.77
CA ASP A 9 -7.21 -5.65 6.99
C ASP A 9 -6.30 -6.85 6.75
N ILE A 10 -5.89 -7.48 7.84
CA ILE A 10 -5.19 -8.77 7.77
C ILE A 10 -6.24 -9.85 7.57
N MET A 11 -5.97 -10.81 6.69
CA MET A 11 -6.89 -11.93 6.46
C MET A 11 -7.13 -12.72 7.74
N PRO A 12 -8.37 -13.23 7.94
CA PRO A 12 -8.65 -14.11 9.07
C PRO A 12 -7.69 -15.30 9.10
N GLY A 13 -7.21 -15.64 10.29
CA GLY A 13 -6.28 -16.76 10.46
C GLY A 13 -4.81 -16.40 10.33
N VAL A 14 -4.50 -15.18 9.89
CA VAL A 14 -3.12 -14.67 9.82
C VAL A 14 -2.88 -13.79 11.05
N THR A 15 -1.82 -14.07 11.80
CA THR A 15 -1.49 -13.25 12.98
C THR A 15 -0.84 -11.94 12.55
N VAL A 16 -0.87 -10.93 13.43
CA VAL A 16 -0.18 -9.65 13.19
C VAL A 16 1.31 -9.89 12.98
N GLU A 17 1.93 -10.73 13.78
CA GLU A 17 3.36 -11.05 13.69
C GLU A 17 3.70 -11.67 12.33
N GLU A 18 2.90 -12.62 11.87
CA GLU A 18 3.10 -13.26 10.56
C GLU A 18 2.96 -12.24 9.43
N TYR A 19 1.93 -11.40 9.52
CA TYR A 19 1.68 -10.38 8.50
C TYR A 19 2.82 -9.36 8.44
N GLU A 20 3.24 -8.83 9.58
CA GLU A 20 4.31 -7.83 9.65
C GLU A 20 5.65 -8.40 9.18
N SER A 21 5.93 -9.66 9.51
CA SER A 21 7.13 -10.34 9.04
C SER A 21 7.14 -10.47 7.52
N TRP A 22 6.05 -10.95 6.93
CA TRP A 22 5.90 -11.05 5.48
C TRP A 22 6.01 -9.68 4.82
N LEU A 23 5.31 -8.68 5.35
CA LEU A 23 5.30 -7.33 4.80
C LEU A 23 6.71 -6.77 4.68
N ARG A 24 7.48 -6.85 5.77
CA ARG A 24 8.79 -6.20 5.86
C ARG A 24 9.89 -6.99 5.17
N GLN A 25 9.84 -8.30 5.22
CA GLN A 25 10.88 -9.16 4.66
C GLN A 25 10.66 -9.52 3.20
N ILE A 26 9.42 -9.51 2.73
CA ILE A 26 9.07 -9.96 1.38
C ILE A 26 8.39 -8.85 0.58
N HIS A 27 7.29 -8.32 1.09
CA HIS A 27 6.43 -7.42 0.31
C HIS A 27 7.08 -6.06 0.02
N ILE A 28 7.62 -5.41 1.04
CA ILE A 28 8.30 -4.11 0.86
C ILE A 28 9.50 -4.24 -0.09
N PRO A 29 10.38 -5.24 0.05
CA PRO A 29 11.43 -5.45 -0.94
C PRO A 29 10.91 -5.68 -2.36
N ASP A 30 9.82 -6.43 -2.52
CA ASP A 30 9.21 -6.63 -3.84
C ASP A 30 8.67 -5.32 -4.41
N LEU A 31 8.00 -4.50 -3.59
CA LEU A 31 7.50 -3.20 -4.00
C LEU A 31 8.64 -2.27 -4.45
N SER A 32 9.80 -2.35 -3.79
CA SER A 32 10.94 -1.50 -4.11
C SER A 32 11.46 -1.69 -5.53
N ARG A 33 11.09 -2.78 -6.20
CA ARG A 33 11.47 -3.07 -7.59
C ARG A 33 10.59 -2.36 -8.61
N ILE A 34 9.46 -1.81 -8.19
CA ILE A 34 8.51 -1.16 -9.11
C ILE A 34 9.12 0.13 -9.64
N PRO A 35 9.26 0.28 -10.97
CA PRO A 35 9.81 1.51 -11.55
C PRO A 35 8.94 2.71 -11.19
N GLY A 36 9.57 3.81 -10.80
CA GLY A 36 8.87 5.06 -10.50
C GLY A 36 8.24 5.14 -9.12
N LEU A 37 8.22 4.05 -8.37
CA LEU A 37 7.75 4.09 -6.99
C LEU A 37 8.79 4.80 -6.12
N ARG A 38 8.42 5.94 -5.55
CA ARG A 38 9.32 6.80 -4.78
C ARG A 38 9.34 6.49 -3.30
N CYS A 39 8.19 6.08 -2.77
CA CYS A 39 8.03 5.99 -1.32
C CYS A 39 6.83 5.10 -1.01
N VAL A 40 6.95 4.34 0.07
CA VAL A 40 5.84 3.60 0.66
C VAL A 40 5.62 4.17 2.05
N VAL A 41 4.38 4.56 2.35
CA VAL A 41 3.99 5.04 3.68
C VAL A 41 3.00 4.07 4.27
N LEU A 42 3.24 3.64 5.49
CA LEU A 42 2.35 2.75 6.22
C LEU A 42 1.66 3.54 7.33
N ASN A 43 0.34 3.72 7.22
CA ASN A 43 -0.45 4.40 8.24
C ASN A 43 -1.26 3.34 8.99
N THR A 44 -0.72 2.87 10.10
CA THR A 44 -1.42 1.90 10.94
C THR A 44 -2.51 2.63 11.74
N VAL A 45 -3.75 2.20 11.58
CA VAL A 45 -4.90 2.85 12.23
C VAL A 45 -4.84 2.59 13.75
N LYS A 46 -4.87 3.67 14.53
CA LYS A 46 -4.81 3.59 16.00
C LYS A 46 -6.17 3.86 16.65
N GLY A 47 -7.10 4.45 15.91
CA GLY A 47 -8.41 4.76 16.45
C GLY A 47 -9.30 5.34 15.38
N VAL A 48 -10.61 5.33 15.65
CA VAL A 48 -11.62 5.90 14.77
C VAL A 48 -12.20 7.13 15.45
N VAL A 49 -12.00 8.30 14.83
CA VAL A 49 -12.53 9.56 15.38
C VAL A 49 -14.03 9.66 15.11
N GLN A 50 -14.45 9.21 13.93
CA GLN A 50 -15.85 9.26 13.52
C GLN A 50 -16.12 8.17 12.49
N GLY A 51 -17.28 7.55 12.54
CA GLY A 51 -17.66 6.48 11.62
C GLY A 51 -17.41 5.10 12.18
N THR A 52 -17.59 4.08 11.33
CA THR A 52 -17.51 2.67 11.73
C THR A 52 -16.42 1.89 11.02
N THR A 53 -15.52 2.58 10.35
CA THR A 53 -14.42 1.95 9.62
C THR A 53 -13.44 1.27 10.58
N THR A 54 -13.03 0.05 10.25
CA THR A 54 -12.16 -0.76 11.10
C THR A 54 -10.97 -1.32 10.31
N PHE A 55 -10.29 -0.47 9.55
CA PHE A 55 -9.11 -0.92 8.80
C PHE A 55 -7.92 -1.10 9.73
N TYR A 56 -7.13 -2.13 9.47
CA TYR A 56 -5.86 -2.31 10.13
C TYR A 56 -4.88 -1.21 9.70
N ARG A 57 -4.82 -0.96 8.37
CA ARG A 57 -3.83 -0.03 7.82
C ARG A 57 -4.35 0.66 6.57
N ILE A 58 -3.88 1.87 6.36
CA ILE A 58 -4.07 2.62 5.12
C ILE A 58 -2.67 2.96 4.62
N SER A 59 -2.27 2.34 3.51
CA SER A 59 -0.93 2.51 2.95
C SER A 59 -0.95 3.43 1.75
N GLU A 60 0.19 4.06 1.46
CA GLU A 60 0.35 4.95 0.33
C GLU A 60 1.56 4.53 -0.49
N LEU A 61 1.41 4.55 -1.81
CA LEU A 61 2.50 4.38 -2.76
C LEU A 61 2.64 5.70 -3.52
N HIS A 62 3.80 6.32 -3.47
CA HIS A 62 4.01 7.65 -4.04
C HIS A 62 4.71 7.58 -5.40
N PHE A 63 4.16 8.31 -6.36
CA PHE A 63 4.68 8.46 -7.73
C PHE A 63 4.77 9.94 -8.10
N ASP A 64 5.67 10.30 -9.02
CA ASP A 64 5.84 11.69 -9.42
C ASP A 64 4.58 12.25 -10.10
N ASN A 65 3.93 11.44 -10.94
CA ASN A 65 2.76 11.86 -11.73
C ASN A 65 1.97 10.63 -12.19
N MET A 66 0.85 10.88 -12.87
CA MET A 66 -0.03 9.80 -13.36
C MET A 66 0.65 8.91 -14.40
N ASP A 67 1.52 9.46 -15.24
CA ASP A 67 2.23 8.65 -16.23
C ASP A 67 3.15 7.64 -15.56
N ALA A 68 3.87 8.06 -14.51
CA ALA A 68 4.70 7.16 -13.72
C ALA A 68 3.86 6.08 -13.04
N PHE A 69 2.68 6.43 -12.51
CA PHE A 69 1.76 5.46 -11.93
C PHE A 69 1.30 4.43 -12.97
N ARG A 70 0.84 4.89 -14.13
CA ARG A 70 0.37 4.00 -15.20
C ARG A 70 1.46 3.06 -15.68
N GLU A 71 2.66 3.57 -15.82
CA GLU A 71 3.82 2.78 -16.24
C GLU A 71 4.16 1.72 -15.19
N ALA A 72 4.10 2.07 -13.92
CA ALA A 72 4.28 1.13 -12.82
C ALA A 72 3.25 0.01 -12.85
N MET A 73 1.99 0.35 -13.12
CA MET A 73 0.92 -0.66 -13.21
C MET A 73 1.15 -1.62 -14.39
N ARG A 74 1.58 -1.10 -15.55
CA ARG A 74 1.93 -1.95 -16.69
C ARG A 74 3.09 -2.86 -16.36
N TRP A 75 4.11 -2.34 -15.69
CA TRP A 75 5.26 -3.15 -15.28
C TRP A 75 4.82 -4.29 -14.36
N ARG A 76 3.93 -4.01 -13.40
CA ARG A 76 3.41 -5.03 -12.47
C ARG A 76 2.65 -6.14 -13.19
N GLU A 77 1.84 -5.78 -14.20
CA GLU A 77 1.13 -6.78 -15.02
C GLU A 77 2.11 -7.70 -15.73
N ASN A 78 3.23 -7.18 -16.19
CA ASN A 78 4.25 -7.93 -16.93
C ASN A 78 5.26 -8.61 -16.02
N ASN A 79 5.27 -8.30 -14.74
CA ASN A 79 6.20 -8.86 -13.75
C ASN A 79 5.43 -9.29 -12.50
N PRO A 80 4.50 -10.27 -12.63
CA PRO A 80 3.68 -10.69 -11.50
C PRO A 80 4.54 -11.33 -10.41
N VAL A 81 4.15 -11.07 -9.16
CA VAL A 81 4.79 -11.67 -8.00
C VAL A 81 4.30 -13.12 -7.86
N PRO A 82 5.19 -14.09 -7.63
CA PRO A 82 4.76 -15.45 -7.34
C PRO A 82 3.76 -15.51 -6.19
N GLU A 83 2.80 -16.43 -6.27
CA GLU A 83 1.71 -16.51 -5.30
C GLU A 83 2.19 -16.62 -3.86
N GLU A 84 3.27 -17.39 -3.62
CA GLU A 84 3.82 -17.56 -2.27
C GLU A 84 4.42 -16.27 -1.68
N ARG A 85 4.67 -15.27 -2.52
CA ARG A 85 5.18 -13.95 -2.09
C ARG A 85 4.12 -12.86 -2.10
N SER A 86 2.96 -13.13 -2.71
CA SER A 86 1.93 -12.12 -2.99
C SER A 86 1.07 -11.79 -1.76
N PRO A 87 0.31 -10.70 -1.80
CA PRO A 87 -0.68 -10.40 -0.75
C PRO A 87 -1.82 -11.40 -0.65
N LYS A 88 -2.02 -12.24 -1.69
CA LYS A 88 -3.14 -13.18 -1.71
C LYS A 88 -3.11 -14.09 -0.49
N GLY A 89 -4.25 -14.16 0.20
CA GLY A 89 -4.41 -14.96 1.41
C GLY A 89 -3.84 -14.32 2.66
N ARG A 90 -3.21 -13.15 2.54
CA ARG A 90 -2.62 -12.40 3.67
C ARG A 90 -3.30 -11.07 3.90
N THR A 91 -3.63 -10.36 2.82
CA THR A 91 -4.19 -9.01 2.86
C THR A 91 -5.63 -9.04 2.36
N ASP A 92 -6.54 -8.50 3.18
CA ASP A 92 -7.94 -8.32 2.82
C ASP A 92 -8.11 -6.87 2.36
N PHE A 93 -8.04 -6.65 1.05
CA PHE A 93 -8.14 -5.31 0.46
C PHE A 93 -9.56 -4.77 0.57
N LYS A 94 -9.69 -3.58 1.14
CA LYS A 94 -10.98 -2.90 1.29
C LYS A 94 -11.21 -1.84 0.22
N PHE A 95 -10.15 -1.12 -0.15
CA PHE A 95 -10.20 -0.17 -1.26
C PHE A 95 -8.80 0.07 -1.82
N TYR A 96 -8.76 0.51 -3.07
CA TYR A 96 -7.53 0.89 -3.75
C TYR A 96 -7.90 2.04 -4.68
N VAL A 97 -7.40 3.23 -4.39
CA VAL A 97 -7.68 4.43 -5.18
C VAL A 97 -6.38 5.13 -5.55
N VAL A 98 -6.42 5.93 -6.61
CA VAL A 98 -5.30 6.78 -6.98
C VAL A 98 -5.74 8.23 -6.87
N CYS A 99 -4.89 9.06 -6.28
CA CYS A 99 -5.20 10.45 -5.95
C CYS A 99 -4.11 11.38 -6.45
N GLU A 100 -4.50 12.53 -6.97
CA GLU A 100 -3.57 13.65 -7.09
C GLU A 100 -3.45 14.29 -5.72
N THR A 101 -2.22 14.56 -5.30
CA THR A 101 -1.94 15.04 -3.94
C THR A 101 -1.41 16.46 -3.96
N GLU A 102 -1.99 17.29 -3.13
CA GLU A 102 -1.50 18.63 -2.82
C GLU A 102 -1.09 18.65 -1.36
N GLU A 103 0.00 19.31 -1.06
CA GLU A 103 0.50 19.41 0.31
C GLU A 103 0.65 20.89 0.68
N PHE A 104 0.14 21.24 1.84
CA PHE A 104 0.25 22.60 2.38
C PHE A 104 1.04 22.53 3.69
N PHE A 105 2.18 23.21 3.73
CA PHE A 105 3.06 23.20 4.90
C PHE A 105 2.88 24.48 5.68
N PHE A 106 2.85 24.36 7.00
CA PHE A 106 2.68 25.51 7.90
C PHE A 106 3.93 25.69 8.75
N ASP A 107 4.29 26.95 8.97
CA ASP A 107 5.42 27.31 9.81
C ASP A 107 4.97 27.25 11.28
N LYS A 108 5.27 26.15 11.95
CA LYS A 108 4.87 25.90 13.34
C LYS A 108 6.06 25.82 14.27
#